data_3cff333388ee7936366698a201cfde27
#
_entry.id   3cff333388ee7936366698a201cfde27
#
_cell.length_a   1.000
_cell.length_b   1.000
_cell.length_c   1.000
_cell.angle_alpha   90.00
_cell.angle_beta   90.00
_cell.angle_gamma   90.00
#
_symmetry.space_group_name_H-M   'P 1'
#
loop_
_entity.id
_entity.type
_entity.pdbx_description
1 polymer ?
#
loop_
_entity_poly.entity_id
_entity_poly.type
_entity_poly.pdbx_seq_one_letter_code
_entity_poly.pdbx_strand_id
1 'polypeptide(L)'
;MKKIGFSALLLLLLLAVAACAVAQDPARVYALKGPTGIGMVGMMAENEGEYEFTLCGAADEIVAAVASGSADIAACPTNLAATLYAKTNGGVQLLALNTLGVLHVVTADPQIKTVQDLSGRTVYATGQASVPEYVIRYILEQNGLADSVTVEYVAEHSELATMLAAGSVEIGILPEPHVTSALMQNDQLRAALDVTALFEDAARSAGNEDMVLSMGCVIVRREYAKEHPEQVSAFMDAYQKSVEWVNADVPAAAQQVEAFGVIPKAAVAERAIPNCHIVFVEGEAMRAQIEPLYALLYEANPASVGGALPDDDFYYVR
;
A
#
# COMPACT_ATOMS: atom_id res chain seq x y z
N MET A 1 -23.88 -30.38 -59.46
CA MET A 1 -22.60 -30.25 -58.72
C MET A 1 -22.22 -28.79 -58.51
N LYS A 2 -22.98 -27.97 -57.76
CA LYS A 2 -22.65 -26.52 -57.53
C LYS A 2 -23.16 -25.99 -56.16
N LYS A 3 -23.53 -26.84 -55.20
CA LYS A 3 -24.03 -26.38 -53.87
C LYS A 3 -23.07 -26.62 -52.69
N ILE A 4 -21.91 -27.25 -52.91
CA ILE A 4 -20.96 -27.55 -51.81
C ILE A 4 -19.98 -26.39 -51.56
N GLY A 5 -19.75 -25.52 -52.56
CA GLY A 5 -18.78 -24.41 -52.43
C GLY A 5 -19.23 -23.26 -51.52
N PHE A 6 -20.54 -23.01 -51.42
CA PHE A 6 -21.04 -21.84 -50.66
C PHE A 6 -21.06 -22.07 -49.15
N SER A 7 -21.34 -23.33 -48.73
CA SER A 7 -21.32 -23.69 -47.29
C SER A 7 -19.90 -23.76 -46.72
N ALA A 8 -18.91 -24.21 -47.53
CA ALA A 8 -17.50 -24.25 -47.10
C ALA A 8 -16.88 -22.85 -46.98
N LEU A 9 -17.29 -21.91 -47.84
CA LEU A 9 -16.82 -20.53 -47.81
C LEU A 9 -17.41 -19.76 -46.63
N LEU A 10 -18.67 -20.03 -46.26
CA LEU A 10 -19.32 -19.43 -45.09
C LEU A 10 -18.73 -19.97 -43.78
N LEU A 11 -18.33 -21.25 -43.72
CA LEU A 11 -17.66 -21.87 -42.55
C LEU A 11 -16.24 -21.33 -42.36
N LEU A 12 -15.51 -21.08 -43.46
CA LEU A 12 -14.18 -20.46 -43.43
C LEU A 12 -14.25 -18.97 -43.00
N LEU A 13 -15.31 -18.21 -43.38
CA LEU A 13 -15.53 -16.85 -42.91
C LEU A 13 -15.89 -16.80 -41.43
N LEU A 14 -16.69 -17.75 -40.93
CA LEU A 14 -17.03 -17.86 -39.51
C LEU A 14 -15.81 -18.27 -38.62
N LEU A 15 -14.91 -19.09 -39.15
CA LEU A 15 -13.65 -19.43 -38.49
C LEU A 15 -12.62 -18.27 -38.50
N ALA A 16 -12.65 -17.41 -39.53
CA ALA A 16 -11.77 -16.24 -39.58
C ALA A 16 -12.23 -15.10 -38.64
N VAL A 17 -13.50 -15.02 -38.29
CA VAL A 17 -14.03 -14.04 -37.32
C VAL A 17 -13.72 -14.47 -35.88
N ALA A 18 -13.55 -15.79 -35.61
CA ALA A 18 -13.16 -16.30 -34.29
C ALA A 18 -11.64 -16.17 -33.98
N ALA A 19 -10.82 -15.77 -34.96
CA ALA A 19 -9.35 -15.71 -34.81
C ALA A 19 -8.78 -14.29 -34.66
N CYS A 20 -9.62 -13.25 -34.64
CA CYS A 20 -9.19 -11.92 -34.22
C CYS A 20 -9.54 -11.69 -32.74
N ALA A 21 -8.96 -12.49 -31.83
CA ALA A 21 -8.62 -11.95 -30.54
C ALA A 21 -7.57 -10.88 -30.80
N VAL A 22 -7.99 -9.61 -30.84
CA VAL A 22 -7.05 -8.50 -30.82
C VAL A 22 -6.22 -8.73 -29.57
N ALA A 23 -4.94 -9.03 -29.73
CA ALA A 23 -4.02 -9.08 -28.60
C ALA A 23 -4.12 -7.71 -27.92
N GLN A 24 -4.70 -7.68 -26.76
CA GLN A 24 -4.87 -6.48 -25.99
C GLN A 24 -3.50 -6.13 -25.44
N ASP A 25 -3.07 -4.88 -25.54
CA ASP A 25 -1.80 -4.47 -24.97
C ASP A 25 -1.79 -4.73 -23.46
N PRO A 26 -0.67 -5.19 -22.90
CA PRO A 26 -0.57 -5.46 -21.47
C PRO A 26 -0.84 -4.18 -20.65
N ALA A 27 -1.58 -4.31 -19.54
CA ALA A 27 -1.76 -3.21 -18.63
C ALA A 27 -0.43 -2.85 -17.94
N ARG A 28 -0.06 -1.58 -17.94
CA ARG A 28 1.17 -1.08 -17.34
C ARG A 28 0.94 -0.81 -15.85
N VAL A 29 1.51 -1.68 -15.01
CA VAL A 29 1.31 -1.69 -13.56
C VAL A 29 2.57 -1.19 -12.87
N TYR A 30 2.46 -0.07 -12.15
CA TYR A 30 3.55 0.49 -11.36
C TYR A 30 3.31 0.20 -9.88
N ALA A 31 4.34 -0.21 -9.15
CA ALA A 31 4.23 -0.48 -7.72
C ALA A 31 5.42 0.05 -6.94
N LEU A 32 5.16 0.70 -5.80
CA LEU A 32 6.20 1.09 -4.87
C LEU A 32 6.77 -0.16 -4.20
N LYS A 33 8.10 -0.24 -4.11
CA LYS A 33 8.80 -1.30 -3.35
C LYS A 33 8.41 -1.29 -1.88
N GLY A 34 8.60 -2.42 -1.21
CA GLY A 34 8.20 -2.62 0.19
C GLY A 34 6.76 -3.13 0.32
N PRO A 35 6.08 -2.91 1.47
CA PRO A 35 4.78 -3.50 1.77
C PRO A 35 3.74 -3.31 0.66
N THR A 36 3.66 -2.12 0.07
CA THR A 36 2.72 -1.77 -0.99
C THR A 36 2.87 -2.63 -2.26
N GLY A 37 4.08 -3.12 -2.55
CA GLY A 37 4.36 -3.98 -3.71
C GLY A 37 4.27 -5.48 -3.43
N ILE A 38 4.29 -5.90 -2.15
CA ILE A 38 4.33 -7.33 -1.78
C ILE A 38 3.11 -8.08 -2.32
N GLY A 39 1.91 -7.51 -2.23
CA GLY A 39 0.69 -8.17 -2.67
C GLY A 39 0.66 -8.54 -4.16
N MET A 40 1.54 -7.96 -4.99
CA MET A 40 1.58 -8.20 -6.44
C MET A 40 2.50 -9.36 -6.86
N VAL A 41 3.34 -9.90 -5.96
CA VAL A 41 4.38 -10.85 -6.36
C VAL A 41 3.84 -12.18 -6.88
N GLY A 42 2.66 -12.61 -6.45
CA GLY A 42 1.97 -13.78 -7.02
C GLY A 42 1.57 -13.54 -8.47
N MET A 43 0.94 -12.39 -8.75
CA MET A 43 0.61 -11.98 -10.13
C MET A 43 1.86 -11.87 -11.00
N MET A 44 2.96 -11.31 -10.46
CA MET A 44 4.21 -11.16 -11.20
C MET A 44 4.82 -12.51 -11.55
N ALA A 45 4.68 -13.52 -10.66
CA ALA A 45 5.20 -14.87 -10.86
C ALA A 45 4.38 -15.68 -11.89
N GLU A 46 3.07 -15.43 -11.95
CA GLU A 46 2.13 -16.13 -12.84
C GLU A 46 1.83 -15.37 -14.14
N ASN A 47 2.45 -14.18 -14.33
CA ASN A 47 2.16 -13.30 -15.45
C ASN A 47 2.55 -13.94 -16.80
N GLU A 48 1.55 -14.19 -17.64
CA GLU A 48 1.71 -14.72 -19.00
C GLU A 48 1.77 -13.62 -20.08
N GLY A 49 1.95 -12.36 -19.66
CA GLY A 49 2.07 -11.21 -20.55
C GLY A 49 0.85 -10.25 -20.53
N GLU A 50 -0.07 -10.46 -19.59
CA GLU A 50 -1.23 -9.56 -19.40
C GLU A 50 -0.85 -8.23 -18.75
N TYR A 51 0.27 -8.21 -18.04
CA TYR A 51 0.75 -7.05 -17.29
C TYR A 51 2.21 -6.73 -17.56
N GLU A 52 2.53 -5.45 -17.63
CA GLU A 52 3.91 -4.95 -17.63
C GLU A 52 4.19 -4.28 -16.28
N PHE A 53 4.96 -4.97 -15.41
CA PHE A 53 5.24 -4.48 -14.06
C PHE A 53 6.49 -3.61 -14.01
N THR A 54 6.38 -2.44 -13.36
CA THR A 54 7.50 -1.55 -13.02
C THR A 54 7.53 -1.31 -11.52
N LEU A 55 8.66 -1.68 -10.87
CA LEU A 55 8.86 -1.44 -9.45
C LEU A 55 9.62 -0.12 -9.22
N CYS A 56 8.99 0.80 -8.50
CA CYS A 56 9.50 2.13 -8.18
C CYS A 56 10.18 2.14 -6.81
N GLY A 57 11.29 2.84 -6.70
CA GLY A 57 12.01 3.04 -5.43
C GLY A 57 11.45 4.19 -4.60
N ALA A 58 10.80 5.16 -5.26
CA ALA A 58 10.28 6.37 -4.63
C ALA A 58 8.87 6.71 -5.13
N ALA A 59 8.09 7.39 -4.29
CA ALA A 59 6.73 7.80 -4.60
C ALA A 59 6.64 8.79 -5.78
N ASP A 60 7.66 9.62 -5.98
CA ASP A 60 7.73 10.58 -7.09
C ASP A 60 7.77 9.89 -8.47
N GLU A 61 8.33 8.68 -8.56
CA GLU A 61 8.29 7.89 -9.78
C GLU A 61 6.87 7.48 -10.15
N ILE A 62 6.05 7.11 -9.14
CA ILE A 62 4.62 6.83 -9.33
C ILE A 62 3.88 8.09 -9.80
N VAL A 63 4.16 9.25 -9.15
CA VAL A 63 3.55 10.54 -9.56
C VAL A 63 3.86 10.85 -11.02
N ALA A 64 5.12 10.70 -11.43
CA ALA A 64 5.54 10.95 -12.79
C ALA A 64 4.88 9.98 -13.80
N ALA A 65 4.81 8.69 -13.46
CA ALA A 65 4.21 7.67 -14.31
C ALA A 65 2.70 7.88 -14.51
N VAL A 66 1.97 8.22 -13.44
CA VAL A 66 0.54 8.53 -13.52
C VAL A 66 0.30 9.82 -14.30
N ALA A 67 1.06 10.88 -14.02
CA ALA A 67 0.90 12.18 -14.69
C ALA A 67 1.24 12.14 -16.19
N SER A 68 2.21 11.32 -16.59
CA SER A 68 2.58 11.14 -18.01
C SER A 68 1.68 10.15 -18.75
N GLY A 69 0.81 9.41 -18.05
CA GLY A 69 0.03 8.33 -18.63
C GLY A 69 0.84 7.07 -18.94
N SER A 70 2.06 6.93 -18.37
CA SER A 70 2.88 5.72 -18.50
C SER A 70 2.38 4.58 -17.63
N ALA A 71 1.75 4.87 -16.49
CA ALA A 71 1.08 3.90 -15.66
C ALA A 71 -0.43 3.86 -15.99
N ASP A 72 -1.00 2.68 -16.15
CA ASP A 72 -2.45 2.47 -16.23
C ASP A 72 -3.02 2.17 -14.84
N ILE A 73 -2.31 1.36 -14.06
CA ILE A 73 -2.61 1.00 -12.68
C ILE A 73 -1.37 1.27 -11.82
N ALA A 74 -1.57 1.74 -10.59
CA ALA A 74 -0.43 1.96 -9.69
C ALA A 74 -0.75 1.58 -8.24
N ALA A 75 0.20 0.94 -7.55
CA ALA A 75 0.17 0.74 -6.10
C ALA A 75 1.06 1.79 -5.43
N CYS A 76 0.44 2.59 -4.55
CA CYS A 76 1.07 3.78 -3.99
C CYS A 76 0.61 4.05 -2.54
N PRO A 77 1.25 4.99 -1.82
CA PRO A 77 0.77 5.44 -0.53
C PRO A 77 -0.66 6.00 -0.61
N THR A 78 -1.46 5.70 0.39
CA THR A 78 -2.90 6.04 0.40
C THR A 78 -3.16 7.55 0.28
N ASN A 79 -2.42 8.38 1.00
CA ASN A 79 -2.55 9.84 0.91
C ASN A 79 -2.12 10.38 -0.46
N LEU A 80 -1.17 9.70 -1.14
CA LEU A 80 -0.76 10.07 -2.49
C LEU A 80 -1.87 9.83 -3.51
N ALA A 81 -2.70 8.80 -3.34
CA ALA A 81 -3.85 8.56 -4.20
C ALA A 81 -4.82 9.75 -4.20
N ALA A 82 -5.18 10.29 -3.03
CA ALA A 82 -6.01 11.49 -2.90
C ALA A 82 -5.32 12.73 -3.52
N THR A 83 -4.01 12.87 -3.29
CA THR A 83 -3.22 13.97 -3.90
C THR A 83 -3.20 13.88 -5.43
N LEU A 84 -3.04 12.68 -5.99
CA LEU A 84 -3.09 12.45 -7.44
C LEU A 84 -4.48 12.74 -8.00
N TYR A 85 -5.54 12.32 -7.29
CA TYR A 85 -6.91 12.64 -7.67
C TYR A 85 -7.11 14.15 -7.80
N ALA A 86 -6.74 14.91 -6.78
CA ALA A 86 -6.85 16.37 -6.78
C ALA A 86 -6.01 17.02 -7.90
N LYS A 87 -4.74 16.62 -8.04
CA LYS A 87 -3.80 17.21 -9.02
C LYS A 87 -4.14 16.87 -10.47
N THR A 88 -4.79 15.73 -10.71
CA THR A 88 -5.21 15.31 -12.06
C THR A 88 -6.66 15.68 -12.39
N ASN A 89 -7.32 16.49 -11.52
CA ASN A 89 -8.74 16.85 -11.65
C ASN A 89 -9.64 15.60 -11.84
N GLY A 90 -9.49 14.62 -10.96
CA GLY A 90 -10.25 13.37 -11.00
C GLY A 90 -9.74 12.33 -12.00
N GLY A 91 -8.50 12.45 -12.46
CA GLY A 91 -7.90 11.56 -13.46
C GLY A 91 -7.54 10.16 -12.97
N VAL A 92 -7.68 9.86 -11.68
CA VAL A 92 -7.46 8.53 -11.10
C VAL A 92 -8.65 8.08 -10.28
N GLN A 93 -8.79 6.77 -10.07
CA GLN A 93 -9.78 6.16 -9.17
C GLN A 93 -9.12 5.15 -8.25
N LEU A 94 -9.61 5.05 -7.03
CA LEU A 94 -9.16 4.11 -6.02
C LEU A 94 -9.82 2.75 -6.26
N LEU A 95 -9.01 1.70 -6.50
CA LEU A 95 -9.49 0.33 -6.74
C LEU A 95 -9.63 -0.46 -5.44
N ALA A 96 -8.58 -0.43 -4.59
CA ALA A 96 -8.54 -1.21 -3.36
C ALA A 96 -7.52 -0.64 -2.37
N LEU A 97 -7.75 -0.86 -1.06
CA LEU A 97 -6.68 -0.79 -0.06
C LEU A 97 -5.87 -2.08 -0.15
N ASN A 98 -4.55 -1.96 -0.07
CA ASN A 98 -3.66 -3.11 -0.24
C ASN A 98 -2.67 -3.32 0.90
N THR A 99 -2.48 -2.32 1.75
CA THR A 99 -1.57 -2.37 2.89
C THR A 99 -2.16 -1.53 4.02
N LEU A 100 -2.43 -2.15 5.15
CA LEU A 100 -2.85 -1.43 6.34
C LEU A 100 -1.63 -0.91 7.11
N GLY A 101 -1.77 -0.64 8.40
CA GLY A 101 -0.68 -0.11 9.20
C GLY A 101 0.50 -1.09 9.31
N VAL A 102 1.69 -0.55 9.23
CA VAL A 102 2.96 -1.30 9.24
C VAL A 102 3.96 -0.72 10.26
N LEU A 103 3.49 0.20 11.10
CA LEU A 103 4.33 0.95 12.02
C LEU A 103 4.39 0.26 13.39
N HIS A 104 5.58 0.22 13.98
CA HIS A 104 5.78 -0.31 15.35
C HIS A 104 6.70 0.59 16.15
N VAL A 105 6.44 0.70 17.44
CA VAL A 105 7.40 1.23 18.40
C VAL A 105 8.42 0.15 18.68
N VAL A 106 9.69 0.43 18.38
CA VAL A 106 10.84 -0.48 18.55
C VAL A 106 11.74 0.04 19.66
N THR A 107 12.06 -0.82 20.62
CA THR A 107 12.93 -0.48 21.78
C THR A 107 13.51 -1.73 22.43
N ALA A 108 14.60 -1.57 23.14
CA ALA A 108 15.15 -2.58 24.07
C ALA A 108 14.61 -2.42 25.49
N ASP A 109 13.97 -1.29 25.83
CA ASP A 109 13.45 -1.02 27.17
C ASP A 109 12.25 -1.92 27.51
N PRO A 110 12.35 -2.85 28.50
CA PRO A 110 11.24 -3.74 28.84
C PRO A 110 10.08 -3.04 29.56
N GLN A 111 10.25 -1.77 29.94
CA GLN A 111 9.22 -0.98 30.64
C GLN A 111 8.19 -0.42 29.65
N ILE A 112 8.53 -0.24 28.39
CA ILE A 112 7.58 0.25 27.36
C ILE A 112 6.61 -0.87 27.00
N LYS A 113 5.40 -0.85 27.55
CA LYS A 113 4.34 -1.86 27.34
C LYS A 113 3.02 -1.25 26.89
N THR A 114 2.82 0.03 27.15
CA THR A 114 1.64 0.81 26.78
C THR A 114 2.06 2.15 26.18
N VAL A 115 1.14 2.84 25.51
CA VAL A 115 1.43 4.18 24.97
C VAL A 115 1.74 5.18 26.11
N GLN A 116 1.19 5.01 27.31
CA GLN A 116 1.43 5.86 28.47
C GLN A 116 2.87 5.78 28.96
N ASP A 117 3.57 4.66 28.74
CA ASP A 117 4.98 4.50 29.12
C ASP A 117 5.94 5.35 28.27
N LEU A 118 5.43 5.98 27.21
CA LEU A 118 6.16 6.96 26.39
C LEU A 118 6.23 8.34 27.05
N SER A 119 5.44 8.60 28.09
CA SER A 119 5.41 9.91 28.78
C SER A 119 6.80 10.27 29.31
N GLY A 120 7.25 11.50 29.04
CA GLY A 120 8.57 12.02 29.41
C GLY A 120 9.72 11.49 28.54
N ARG A 121 9.44 10.72 27.49
CA ARG A 121 10.47 10.11 26.63
C ARG A 121 10.64 10.86 25.32
N THR A 122 11.79 10.70 24.70
CA THR A 122 12.02 11.09 23.30
C THR A 122 11.85 9.86 22.43
N VAL A 123 10.99 9.97 21.42
CA VAL A 123 10.68 8.94 20.43
C VAL A 123 11.17 9.42 19.07
N TYR A 124 12.02 8.63 18.42
CA TYR A 124 12.49 8.91 17.09
C TYR A 124 11.54 8.29 16.05
N ALA A 125 11.20 9.03 15.03
CA ALA A 125 10.29 8.57 13.98
C ALA A 125 10.81 8.92 12.59
N THR A 126 10.17 8.38 11.58
CA THR A 126 10.40 8.74 10.17
C THR A 126 9.09 9.16 9.52
N GLY A 127 9.16 9.73 8.31
CA GLY A 127 7.96 10.13 7.57
C GLY A 127 7.37 11.45 8.05
N GLN A 128 8.23 12.44 8.37
CA GLN A 128 7.80 13.82 8.63
C GLN A 128 7.00 14.37 7.46
N ALA A 129 5.96 15.15 7.72
CA ALA A 129 5.00 15.71 6.77
C ALA A 129 4.24 14.64 5.94
N SER A 130 4.15 13.40 6.42
CA SER A 130 3.41 12.30 5.79
C SER A 130 2.54 11.54 6.80
N VAL A 131 1.83 10.50 6.36
CA VAL A 131 0.88 9.75 7.19
C VAL A 131 1.43 9.36 8.57
N PRO A 132 2.67 8.84 8.72
CA PRO A 132 3.21 8.50 10.03
C PRO A 132 3.19 9.65 11.05
N GLU A 133 3.57 10.85 10.66
CA GLU A 133 3.55 12.00 11.57
C GLU A 133 2.13 12.30 12.07
N TYR A 134 1.15 12.35 11.17
CA TYR A 134 -0.23 12.67 11.54
C TYR A 134 -0.83 11.59 12.45
N VAL A 135 -0.54 10.33 12.16
CA VAL A 135 -0.97 9.18 12.96
C VAL A 135 -0.35 9.20 14.37
N ILE A 136 0.96 9.41 14.47
CA ILE A 136 1.65 9.50 15.77
C ILE A 136 1.07 10.64 16.59
N ARG A 137 0.91 11.83 15.98
CA ARG A 137 0.32 12.99 16.65
C ARG A 137 -1.10 12.69 17.14
N TYR A 138 -1.95 12.12 16.29
CA TYR A 138 -3.31 11.74 16.67
C TYR A 138 -3.34 10.77 17.86
N ILE A 139 -2.51 9.72 17.84
CA ILE A 139 -2.40 8.78 18.97
C ILE A 139 -2.01 9.50 20.25
N LEU A 140 -1.00 10.37 20.21
CA LEU A 140 -0.53 11.11 21.38
C LEU A 140 -1.58 12.07 21.91
N GLU A 141 -2.29 12.80 21.04
CA GLU A 141 -3.38 13.71 21.41
C GLU A 141 -4.54 12.96 22.09
N GLN A 142 -5.03 11.85 21.47
CA GLN A 142 -6.13 11.06 22.03
C GLN A 142 -5.79 10.40 23.37
N ASN A 143 -4.53 10.19 23.65
CA ASN A 143 -4.04 9.60 24.90
C ASN A 143 -3.55 10.66 25.95
N GLY A 144 -3.69 11.96 25.65
CA GLY A 144 -3.26 13.04 26.53
C GLY A 144 -1.74 13.17 26.70
N LEU A 145 -0.98 12.72 25.70
CA LEU A 145 0.49 12.63 25.72
C LEU A 145 1.17 13.69 24.85
N ALA A 146 0.42 14.53 24.13
CA ALA A 146 0.96 15.49 23.17
C ALA A 146 2.06 16.41 23.74
N ASP A 147 1.91 16.84 25.00
CA ASP A 147 2.87 17.73 25.66
C ASP A 147 3.95 16.98 26.45
N SER A 148 3.86 15.65 26.59
CA SER A 148 4.74 14.84 27.42
C SER A 148 5.67 13.92 26.66
N VAL A 149 5.46 13.73 25.36
CA VAL A 149 6.31 12.94 24.46
C VAL A 149 6.98 13.87 23.46
N THR A 150 8.31 13.80 23.39
CA THR A 150 9.06 14.50 22.34
C THR A 150 9.21 13.59 21.14
N VAL A 151 8.75 14.02 19.95
CA VAL A 151 8.96 13.26 18.71
C VAL A 151 10.01 13.96 17.85
N GLU A 152 11.11 13.23 17.56
CA GLU A 152 12.18 13.69 16.67
C GLU A 152 12.18 12.89 15.37
N TYR A 153 12.37 13.57 14.24
CA TYR A 153 12.29 12.94 12.92
C TYR A 153 13.67 12.71 12.30
N VAL A 154 13.88 11.48 11.82
CA VAL A 154 15.04 11.05 11.02
C VAL A 154 14.57 10.92 9.57
N ALA A 155 15.42 11.32 8.62
CA ALA A 155 15.03 11.36 7.22
C ALA A 155 14.75 9.97 6.63
N GLU A 156 15.63 8.99 6.94
CA GLU A 156 15.61 7.67 6.31
C GLU A 156 15.25 6.56 7.29
N HIS A 157 14.35 5.66 6.89
CA HIS A 157 13.97 4.49 7.72
C HIS A 157 15.18 3.60 8.05
N SER A 158 16.09 3.39 7.08
CA SER A 158 17.28 2.57 7.26
C SER A 158 18.29 3.20 8.24
N GLU A 159 18.35 4.52 8.29
CA GLU A 159 19.18 5.25 9.27
C GLU A 159 18.64 5.03 10.68
N LEU A 160 17.34 5.26 10.90
CA LEU A 160 16.72 5.04 12.22
C LEU A 160 16.82 3.58 12.67
N ALA A 161 16.64 2.61 11.75
CA ALA A 161 16.83 1.19 12.05
C ALA A 161 18.26 0.89 12.52
N THR A 162 19.26 1.51 11.89
CA THR A 162 20.67 1.39 12.26
C THR A 162 20.95 2.04 13.62
N MET A 163 20.41 3.22 13.89
CA MET A 163 20.55 3.92 15.17
C MET A 163 19.99 3.10 16.35
N LEU A 164 18.80 2.48 16.16
CA LEU A 164 18.19 1.57 17.13
C LEU A 164 19.06 0.34 17.34
N ALA A 165 19.50 -0.31 16.27
CA ALA A 165 20.34 -1.51 16.35
C ALA A 165 21.67 -1.24 17.07
N ALA A 166 22.25 -0.07 16.89
CA ALA A 166 23.46 0.38 17.56
C ALA A 166 23.24 0.89 18.99
N GLY A 167 21.99 1.04 19.45
CA GLY A 167 21.66 1.63 20.74
C GLY A 167 21.94 3.13 20.86
N SER A 168 22.06 3.83 19.72
CA SER A 168 22.28 5.28 19.68
C SER A 168 20.99 6.06 19.99
N VAL A 169 19.83 5.45 19.78
CA VAL A 169 18.51 5.91 20.21
C VAL A 169 17.81 4.80 20.95
N GLU A 170 16.97 5.14 21.92
CA GLU A 170 16.35 4.19 22.82
C GLU A 170 14.98 3.70 22.31
N ILE A 171 14.19 4.61 21.74
CA ILE A 171 12.83 4.32 21.26
C ILE A 171 12.70 4.88 19.85
N GLY A 172 12.23 4.06 18.91
CA GLY A 172 11.95 4.51 17.56
C GLY A 172 10.65 3.95 17.01
N ILE A 173 10.03 4.68 16.10
CA ILE A 173 8.85 4.23 15.33
C ILE A 173 9.29 4.01 13.89
N LEU A 174 9.19 2.77 13.45
CA LEU A 174 9.60 2.31 12.12
C LEU A 174 8.47 1.56 11.41
N PRO A 175 8.44 1.63 10.08
CA PRO A 175 7.61 0.72 9.27
C PRO A 175 8.33 -0.62 9.05
N GLU A 176 7.56 -1.68 8.78
CA GLU A 176 8.11 -2.87 8.13
C GLU A 176 8.59 -2.52 6.69
N PRO A 177 9.65 -3.13 6.18
CA PRO A 177 10.50 -4.20 6.77
C PRO A 177 11.66 -3.68 7.64
N HIS A 178 11.71 -2.40 7.96
CA HIS A 178 12.79 -1.80 8.74
C HIS A 178 12.75 -2.21 10.21
N VAL A 179 11.56 -2.46 10.77
CA VAL A 179 11.39 -3.09 12.08
C VAL A 179 12.12 -4.44 12.10
N THR A 180 11.72 -5.34 11.21
CA THR A 180 12.35 -6.66 11.07
C THR A 180 13.86 -6.55 10.87
N SER A 181 14.32 -5.62 10.06
CA SER A 181 15.76 -5.41 9.82
C SER A 181 16.51 -4.98 11.08
N ALA A 182 15.94 -4.10 11.91
CA ALA A 182 16.54 -3.68 13.18
C ALA A 182 16.59 -4.84 14.19
N LEU A 183 15.49 -5.59 14.32
CA LEU A 183 15.42 -6.75 15.22
C LEU A 183 16.39 -7.86 14.84
N MET A 184 16.63 -8.05 13.53
CA MET A 184 17.64 -9.03 13.05
C MET A 184 19.09 -8.60 13.32
N GLN A 185 19.34 -7.31 13.50
CA GLN A 185 20.69 -6.78 13.82
C GLN A 185 20.97 -6.73 15.32
N ASN A 186 19.94 -6.61 16.15
CA ASN A 186 20.07 -6.56 17.61
C ASN A 186 18.91 -7.31 18.25
N ASP A 187 19.20 -8.46 18.86
CA ASP A 187 18.24 -9.37 19.50
C ASP A 187 17.67 -8.85 20.84
N GLN A 188 18.20 -7.76 21.39
CA GLN A 188 17.62 -7.08 22.53
C GLN A 188 16.45 -6.19 22.16
N LEU A 189 16.34 -5.77 20.87
CA LEU A 189 15.23 -4.99 20.39
C LEU A 189 13.96 -5.83 20.28
N ARG A 190 12.82 -5.18 20.46
CA ARG A 190 11.49 -5.76 20.27
C ARG A 190 10.56 -4.74 19.63
N ALA A 191 9.61 -5.19 18.86
CA ALA A 191 8.43 -4.41 18.48
C ALA A 191 7.54 -4.34 19.73
N ALA A 192 7.65 -3.24 20.46
CA ALA A 192 7.04 -3.09 21.78
C ALA A 192 5.55 -2.77 21.72
N LEU A 193 5.16 -1.88 20.77
CA LEU A 193 3.78 -1.48 20.55
C LEU A 193 3.48 -1.52 19.06
N ASP A 194 2.30 -2.00 18.74
CA ASP A 194 1.73 -1.90 17.39
C ASP A 194 1.02 -0.55 17.24
N VAL A 195 1.56 0.31 16.39
CA VAL A 195 1.02 1.65 16.14
C VAL A 195 -0.34 1.57 15.43
N THR A 196 -0.58 0.52 14.64
CA THR A 196 -1.86 0.28 13.99
C THR A 196 -2.96 0.05 15.02
N ALA A 197 -2.72 -0.86 15.95
CA ALA A 197 -3.66 -1.13 17.04
C ALA A 197 -3.89 0.10 17.92
N LEU A 198 -2.83 0.86 18.24
CA LEU A 198 -2.96 2.12 19.00
C LEU A 198 -3.80 3.17 18.26
N PHE A 199 -3.63 3.27 16.94
CA PHE A 199 -4.41 4.20 16.12
C PHE A 199 -5.89 3.81 16.07
N GLU A 200 -6.20 2.54 15.83
CA GLU A 200 -7.55 2.04 15.76
C GLU A 200 -8.28 2.13 17.11
N ASP A 201 -7.57 1.89 18.23
CA ASP A 201 -8.11 2.08 19.58
C ASP A 201 -8.40 3.57 19.86
N ALA A 202 -7.52 4.47 19.45
CA ALA A 202 -7.71 5.91 19.56
C ALA A 202 -8.90 6.37 18.70
N ALA A 203 -9.00 5.87 17.46
CA ALA A 203 -10.10 6.17 16.55
C ALA A 203 -11.45 5.71 17.09
N ARG A 204 -11.51 4.48 17.58
CA ARG A 204 -12.71 3.90 18.20
C ARG A 204 -13.15 4.70 19.43
N SER A 205 -12.18 5.12 20.26
CA SER A 205 -12.46 5.96 21.44
C SER A 205 -13.01 7.35 21.06
N ALA A 206 -12.67 7.84 19.88
CA ALA A 206 -13.18 9.08 19.30
C ALA A 206 -14.52 8.90 18.52
N GLY A 207 -15.07 7.68 18.45
CA GLY A 207 -16.35 7.40 17.77
C GLY A 207 -16.21 7.04 16.28
N ASN A 208 -15.00 6.77 15.79
CA ASN A 208 -14.72 6.35 14.42
C ASN A 208 -14.42 4.84 14.37
N GLU A 209 -15.45 4.00 14.50
CA GLU A 209 -15.30 2.54 14.66
C GLU A 209 -14.72 1.86 13.40
N ASP A 210 -15.02 2.36 12.21
CA ASP A 210 -14.59 1.77 10.93
C ASP A 210 -13.25 2.29 10.42
N MET A 211 -12.69 3.34 11.06
CA MET A 211 -11.44 3.95 10.61
C MET A 211 -10.26 3.02 10.83
N VAL A 212 -9.56 2.68 9.74
CA VAL A 212 -8.35 1.88 9.78
C VAL A 212 -7.13 2.71 9.36
N LEU A 213 -5.96 2.32 9.85
CA LEU A 213 -4.70 2.88 9.34
C LEU A 213 -4.35 2.22 8.01
N SER A 214 -4.67 2.87 6.89
CA SER A 214 -4.25 2.42 5.57
C SER A 214 -2.98 3.16 5.14
N MET A 215 -1.94 2.40 4.79
CA MET A 215 -0.66 2.94 4.34
C MET A 215 -0.47 2.83 2.84
N GLY A 216 -1.17 1.88 2.19
CA GLY A 216 -1.06 1.65 0.75
C GLY A 216 -2.39 1.31 0.10
N CYS A 217 -2.47 1.62 -1.18
CA CYS A 217 -3.64 1.36 -2.01
C CYS A 217 -3.26 1.11 -3.47
N VAL A 218 -4.23 0.68 -4.25
CA VAL A 218 -4.12 0.55 -5.71
C VAL A 218 -5.07 1.54 -6.36
N ILE A 219 -4.56 2.28 -7.34
CA ILE A 219 -5.32 3.23 -8.16
C ILE A 219 -5.25 2.84 -9.63
N VAL A 220 -6.24 3.29 -10.40
CA VAL A 220 -6.28 3.16 -11.86
C VAL A 220 -6.44 4.55 -12.49
N ARG A 221 -5.85 4.78 -13.67
CA ARG A 221 -6.22 5.97 -14.46
C ARG A 221 -7.67 5.86 -14.92
N ARG A 222 -8.44 6.90 -14.69
CA ARG A 222 -9.89 6.93 -15.03
C ARG A 222 -10.14 6.67 -16.52
N GLU A 223 -9.32 7.20 -17.39
CA GLU A 223 -9.42 6.98 -18.84
C GLU A 223 -9.24 5.49 -19.15
N TYR A 224 -8.18 4.87 -18.60
CA TYR A 224 -7.94 3.44 -18.78
C TYR A 224 -9.09 2.58 -18.24
N ALA A 225 -9.62 2.90 -17.07
CA ALA A 225 -10.76 2.18 -16.50
C ALA A 225 -12.02 2.24 -17.37
N LYS A 226 -12.25 3.37 -18.08
CA LYS A 226 -13.36 3.52 -19.02
C LYS A 226 -13.16 2.76 -20.32
N GLU A 227 -11.94 2.72 -20.83
CA GLU A 227 -11.59 2.09 -22.10
C GLU A 227 -11.40 0.57 -21.96
N HIS A 228 -10.95 0.10 -20.78
CA HIS A 228 -10.58 -1.28 -20.50
C HIS A 228 -11.21 -1.85 -19.22
N PRO A 229 -12.54 -1.74 -19.01
CA PRO A 229 -13.18 -2.15 -17.75
C PRO A 229 -13.01 -3.63 -17.45
N GLU A 230 -12.96 -4.49 -18.49
CA GLU A 230 -12.73 -5.94 -18.31
C GLU A 230 -11.31 -6.25 -17.86
N GLN A 231 -10.30 -5.50 -18.34
CA GLN A 231 -8.91 -5.67 -17.87
C GLN A 231 -8.75 -5.20 -16.42
N VAL A 232 -9.40 -4.11 -16.02
CA VAL A 232 -9.39 -3.65 -14.63
C VAL A 232 -10.05 -4.67 -13.72
N SER A 233 -11.19 -5.24 -14.12
CA SER A 233 -11.85 -6.29 -13.32
C SER A 233 -10.98 -7.54 -13.21
N ALA A 234 -10.36 -7.99 -14.31
CA ALA A 234 -9.45 -9.14 -14.33
C ALA A 234 -8.21 -8.88 -13.44
N PHE A 235 -7.65 -7.66 -13.50
CA PHE A 235 -6.56 -7.25 -12.62
C PHE A 235 -6.95 -7.36 -11.14
N MET A 236 -8.11 -6.84 -10.76
CA MET A 236 -8.58 -6.87 -9.37
C MET A 236 -8.75 -8.32 -8.87
N ASP A 237 -9.32 -9.21 -9.71
CA ASP A 237 -9.49 -10.63 -9.37
C ASP A 237 -8.13 -11.36 -9.24
N ALA A 238 -7.19 -11.09 -10.13
CA ALA A 238 -5.84 -11.66 -10.07
C ALA A 238 -5.06 -11.11 -8.87
N TYR A 239 -5.24 -9.82 -8.56
CA TYR A 239 -4.60 -9.18 -7.42
C TYR A 239 -5.12 -9.73 -6.09
N GLN A 240 -6.43 -9.90 -5.95
CA GLN A 240 -7.02 -10.54 -4.77
C GLN A 240 -6.43 -11.94 -4.53
N LYS A 241 -6.37 -12.77 -5.56
CA LYS A 241 -5.76 -14.12 -5.47
C LYS A 241 -4.30 -14.06 -5.07
N SER A 242 -3.54 -13.09 -5.62
CA SER A 242 -2.14 -12.88 -5.27
C SER A 242 -1.97 -12.51 -3.79
N VAL A 243 -2.81 -11.61 -3.26
CA VAL A 243 -2.82 -11.24 -1.83
C VAL A 243 -3.16 -12.44 -0.95
N GLU A 244 -4.19 -13.21 -1.31
CA GLU A 244 -4.56 -14.44 -0.59
C GLU A 244 -3.42 -15.44 -0.55
N TRP A 245 -2.74 -15.66 -1.69
CA TRP A 245 -1.59 -16.55 -1.79
C TRP A 245 -0.39 -16.04 -0.95
N VAL A 246 -0.06 -14.75 -1.01
CA VAL A 246 1.02 -14.13 -0.23
C VAL A 246 0.84 -14.38 1.27
N ASN A 247 -0.39 -14.25 1.76
CA ASN A 247 -0.70 -14.47 3.17
C ASN A 247 -0.77 -15.97 3.55
N ALA A 248 -1.11 -16.84 2.60
CA ALA A 248 -1.23 -18.29 2.84
C ALA A 248 0.12 -19.02 2.79
N ASP A 249 1.06 -18.57 1.95
CA ASP A 249 2.38 -19.19 1.77
C ASP A 249 3.50 -18.17 1.86
N VAL A 250 3.69 -17.64 3.08
CA VAL A 250 4.70 -16.61 3.36
C VAL A 250 6.12 -17.00 2.93
N PRO A 251 6.59 -18.27 3.15
CA PRO A 251 7.92 -18.67 2.68
C PRO A 251 8.08 -18.59 1.17
N ALA A 252 7.09 -19.07 0.39
CA ALA A 252 7.14 -18.97 -1.06
C ALA A 252 7.01 -17.52 -1.55
N ALA A 253 6.13 -16.74 -0.94
CA ALA A 253 5.98 -15.32 -1.23
C ALA A 253 7.29 -14.54 -0.97
N ALA A 254 7.99 -14.82 0.12
CA ALA A 254 9.26 -14.17 0.46
C ALA A 254 10.35 -14.43 -0.60
N GLN A 255 10.40 -15.63 -1.19
CA GLN A 255 11.30 -15.92 -2.31
C GLN A 255 10.98 -15.08 -3.55
N GLN A 256 9.70 -14.92 -3.88
CA GLN A 256 9.30 -14.08 -5.00
C GLN A 256 9.55 -12.58 -4.71
N VAL A 257 9.31 -12.13 -3.48
CA VAL A 257 9.61 -10.76 -3.03
C VAL A 257 11.09 -10.40 -3.23
N GLU A 258 12.01 -11.34 -2.91
CA GLU A 258 13.45 -11.17 -3.19
C GLU A 258 13.74 -11.24 -4.69
N ALA A 259 13.22 -12.23 -5.39
CA ALA A 259 13.46 -12.46 -6.81
C ALA A 259 13.05 -11.25 -7.67
N PHE A 260 11.93 -10.60 -7.37
CA PHE A 260 11.49 -9.39 -8.04
C PHE A 260 12.12 -8.11 -7.46
N GLY A 261 12.84 -8.17 -6.35
CA GLY A 261 13.52 -7.03 -5.72
C GLY A 261 12.56 -6.05 -5.04
N VAL A 262 11.42 -6.53 -4.54
CA VAL A 262 10.48 -5.76 -3.71
C VAL A 262 11.08 -5.50 -2.33
N ILE A 263 11.66 -6.54 -1.70
CA ILE A 263 12.54 -6.47 -0.53
C ILE A 263 13.83 -7.23 -0.86
N PRO A 264 15.02 -6.68 -0.53
CA PRO A 264 16.30 -7.23 -1.00
C PRO A 264 16.66 -8.64 -0.53
N LYS A 265 16.02 -9.14 0.55
CA LYS A 265 16.36 -10.44 1.16
C LYS A 265 15.09 -11.21 1.56
N ALA A 266 14.95 -12.44 1.09
CA ALA A 266 13.83 -13.32 1.44
C ALA A 266 13.72 -13.55 2.94
N ALA A 267 14.83 -13.71 3.66
CA ALA A 267 14.82 -13.88 5.11
C ALA A 267 14.25 -12.69 5.90
N VAL A 268 14.36 -11.46 5.35
CA VAL A 268 13.70 -10.27 5.90
C VAL A 268 12.23 -10.28 5.51
N ALA A 269 11.93 -10.55 4.24
CA ALA A 269 10.56 -10.60 3.72
C ALA A 269 9.70 -11.62 4.49
N GLU A 270 10.23 -12.84 4.71
CA GLU A 270 9.53 -13.92 5.42
C GLU A 270 9.11 -13.51 6.84
N ARG A 271 9.95 -12.75 7.54
CA ARG A 271 9.64 -12.25 8.88
C ARG A 271 8.75 -11.02 8.87
N ALA A 272 8.88 -10.16 7.84
CA ALA A 272 8.15 -8.91 7.75
C ALA A 272 6.71 -9.09 7.23
N ILE A 273 6.47 -9.98 6.25
CA ILE A 273 5.16 -10.16 5.60
C ILE A 273 4.01 -10.31 6.61
N PRO A 274 4.10 -11.13 7.69
CA PRO A 274 3.01 -11.26 8.65
C PRO A 274 2.63 -9.96 9.35
N ASN A 275 3.55 -8.97 9.41
CA ASN A 275 3.34 -7.68 10.06
C ASN A 275 3.10 -6.54 9.04
N CYS A 276 3.05 -6.87 7.74
CA CYS A 276 2.80 -5.88 6.69
C CYS A 276 1.31 -5.66 6.41
N HIS A 277 0.43 -6.46 7.03
CA HIS A 277 -1.03 -6.39 6.87
C HIS A 277 -1.44 -6.23 5.40
N ILE A 278 -0.93 -7.14 4.56
CA ILE A 278 -1.25 -7.16 3.13
C ILE A 278 -2.70 -7.61 2.95
N VAL A 279 -3.52 -6.74 2.38
CA VAL A 279 -4.97 -6.93 2.26
C VAL A 279 -5.46 -6.64 0.84
N PHE A 280 -6.69 -7.05 0.56
CA PHE A 280 -7.46 -6.59 -0.58
C PHE A 280 -8.84 -6.18 -0.08
N VAL A 281 -9.08 -4.87 0.00
CA VAL A 281 -10.38 -4.31 0.43
C VAL A 281 -10.87 -3.35 -0.65
N GLU A 282 -12.02 -3.64 -1.24
CA GLU A 282 -12.63 -2.87 -2.33
C GLU A 282 -14.06 -2.41 -1.99
N GLY A 283 -14.65 -1.59 -2.86
CA GLY A 283 -16.05 -1.19 -2.80
C GLY A 283 -16.41 -0.39 -1.55
N GLU A 284 -17.63 -0.59 -1.04
CA GLU A 284 -18.14 0.15 0.12
C GLU A 284 -17.32 -0.07 1.40
N ALA A 285 -16.74 -1.27 1.58
CA ALA A 285 -15.87 -1.54 2.73
C ALA A 285 -14.59 -0.69 2.67
N MET A 286 -13.98 -0.57 1.49
CA MET A 286 -12.83 0.30 1.27
C MET A 286 -13.18 1.75 1.59
N ARG A 287 -14.32 2.23 1.08
CA ARG A 287 -14.78 3.59 1.27
C ARG A 287 -15.01 3.91 2.75
N ALA A 288 -15.76 3.07 3.45
CA ALA A 288 -16.04 3.26 4.88
C ALA A 288 -14.77 3.32 5.75
N GLN A 289 -13.74 2.54 5.38
CA GLN A 289 -12.48 2.49 6.10
C GLN A 289 -11.58 3.70 5.83
N ILE A 290 -11.58 4.24 4.61
CA ILE A 290 -10.60 5.26 4.21
C ILE A 290 -11.10 6.69 4.33
N GLU A 291 -12.38 6.97 4.17
CA GLU A 291 -12.92 8.33 4.27
C GLU A 291 -12.62 9.00 5.61
N PRO A 292 -12.77 8.34 6.78
CA PRO A 292 -12.42 8.95 8.06
C PRO A 292 -10.92 9.26 8.18
N LEU A 293 -10.06 8.40 7.60
CA LEU A 293 -8.62 8.67 7.59
C LEU A 293 -8.28 9.89 6.72
N TYR A 294 -8.89 10.02 5.54
CA TYR A 294 -8.71 11.22 4.71
C TYR A 294 -9.19 12.49 5.41
N ALA A 295 -10.31 12.44 6.13
CA ALA A 295 -10.80 13.56 6.92
C ALA A 295 -9.79 13.96 8.00
N LEU A 296 -9.25 13.00 8.75
CA LEU A 296 -8.20 13.22 9.75
C LEU A 296 -6.95 13.86 9.14
N LEU A 297 -6.48 13.33 8.02
CA LEU A 297 -5.31 13.85 7.32
C LEU A 297 -5.55 15.28 6.80
N TYR A 298 -6.74 15.54 6.28
CA TYR A 298 -7.14 16.87 5.80
C TYR A 298 -7.20 17.89 6.93
N GLU A 299 -7.78 17.54 8.08
CA GLU A 299 -7.83 18.40 9.26
C GLU A 299 -6.42 18.70 9.79
N ALA A 300 -5.55 17.69 9.79
CA ALA A 300 -4.17 17.83 10.22
C ALA A 300 -3.34 18.73 9.28
N ASN A 301 -3.49 18.51 7.97
CA ASN A 301 -2.83 19.29 6.91
C ASN A 301 -3.55 19.05 5.57
N PRO A 302 -4.34 19.99 5.05
CA PRO A 302 -5.04 19.83 3.78
C PRO A 302 -4.14 19.41 2.61
N ALA A 303 -2.88 19.86 2.58
CA ALA A 303 -1.94 19.52 1.52
C ALA A 303 -1.58 18.02 1.50
N SER A 304 -1.74 17.29 2.61
CA SER A 304 -1.44 15.86 2.71
C SER A 304 -2.33 14.99 1.82
N VAL A 305 -3.51 15.50 1.47
CA VAL A 305 -4.49 14.84 0.57
C VAL A 305 -4.77 15.67 -0.70
N GLY A 306 -3.85 16.59 -1.04
CA GLY A 306 -3.94 17.39 -2.26
C GLY A 306 -4.77 18.67 -2.17
N GLY A 307 -5.17 19.10 -0.98
CA GLY A 307 -5.87 20.37 -0.72
C GLY A 307 -7.40 20.28 -0.69
N ALA A 308 -7.96 19.12 -1.02
CA ALA A 308 -9.40 18.83 -0.93
C ALA A 308 -9.63 17.34 -0.64
N LEU A 309 -10.74 17.04 0.03
CA LEU A 309 -11.19 15.65 0.18
C LEU A 309 -11.68 15.12 -1.16
N PRO A 310 -11.39 13.84 -1.50
CA PRO A 310 -11.96 13.21 -2.68
C PRO A 310 -13.49 13.14 -2.62
N ASP A 311 -14.14 13.26 -3.77
CA ASP A 311 -15.58 13.05 -3.92
C ASP A 311 -15.92 11.60 -4.32
N ASP A 312 -17.22 11.32 -4.56
CA ASP A 312 -17.72 9.97 -4.89
C ASP A 312 -17.06 9.39 -6.15
N ASP A 313 -16.66 10.23 -7.09
CA ASP A 313 -16.04 9.84 -8.36
C ASP A 313 -14.63 9.23 -8.17
N PHE A 314 -14.01 9.44 -7.01
CA PHE A 314 -12.72 8.87 -6.69
C PHE A 314 -12.77 7.35 -6.50
N TYR A 315 -13.88 6.82 -6.02
CA TYR A 315 -14.02 5.41 -5.70
C TYR A 315 -14.47 4.62 -6.93
N TYR A 316 -13.66 3.65 -7.34
CA TYR A 316 -14.03 2.75 -8.43
C TYR A 316 -15.12 1.77 -7.97
N VAL A 317 -16.14 1.61 -8.80
CA VAL A 317 -17.22 0.65 -8.59
C VAL A 317 -17.22 -0.32 -9.77
N ARG A 318 -17.08 -1.62 -9.47
CA ARG A 318 -17.20 -2.69 -10.48
C ARG A 318 -18.63 -2.81 -10.99
#